data_bdf87d23a95296050d940a041a2d0534
#
_entry.id   bdf87d23a95296050d940a041a2d0534
#
_cell.length_a   1.000
_cell.length_b   1.000
_cell.length_c   1.000
_cell.angle_alpha   90.00
_cell.angle_beta   90.00
_cell.angle_gamma   90.00
#
_symmetry.space_group_name_H-M   'P 1'
#
loop_
_entity.id
_entity.type
_entity.pdbx_description
1 polymer ?
#
loop_
_entity_poly.entity_id
_entity_poly.type
_entity_poly.pdbx_seq_one_letter_code
_entity_poly.pdbx_strand_id
1 'polypeptide(L)'
;MALLNTFPLSFKVKGKRIIIVGGDDEALNKVRLVSKTTGSIEIYASHIEADFSSFPATVHNRAVTAGDIAGAALVFVAEESPAAEIAKLEARRLGIPLNVVDVPAECDFYTPSIVDRAPLTVAISTEGDAPVLARLVRAQIEALLAPGIGKIAALAGGLRHKVESLIHDGAARRRFYEDLVTRPGVDAEALLAQHAETGAGQGVVWLIGAGPGAEDLLTLRAQRLLQQADVIVHDQLVPAAVVEMGRRDAEQICVGKARGHHSFSQAQINTLIVRLAGEGKKVARLKSGDPMVFGRAGEEIEALRKAGFAYEIVPGVS
;
A
#
# COMPACT_ATOMS: atom_id res chain seq x y z
N MET A 1 -16.14 13.95 1.15
CA MET A 1 -15.82 12.50 1.10
C MET A 1 -16.45 11.84 2.30
N ALA A 2 -17.00 10.63 2.14
CA ALA A 2 -17.40 9.82 3.29
C ALA A 2 -16.14 9.37 4.05
N LEU A 3 -16.19 9.37 5.38
CA LEU A 3 -15.13 8.86 6.23
C LEU A 3 -15.29 7.35 6.41
N LEU A 4 -14.17 6.62 6.48
CA LEU A 4 -14.17 5.20 6.83
C LEU A 4 -14.41 5.04 8.34
N ASN A 5 -15.21 4.04 8.72
CA ASN A 5 -15.40 3.65 10.11
C ASN A 5 -14.35 2.62 10.57
N THR A 6 -13.61 2.02 9.61
CA THR A 6 -12.57 1.03 9.89
C THR A 6 -11.22 1.49 9.37
N PHE A 7 -10.14 1.13 10.09
CA PHE A 7 -8.78 1.39 9.64
C PHE A 7 -8.16 0.09 9.09
N PRO A 8 -7.79 0.03 7.79
CA PRO A 8 -7.18 -1.15 7.21
C PRO A 8 -5.74 -1.34 7.73
N LEU A 9 -5.49 -2.53 8.28
CA LEU A 9 -4.18 -2.91 8.80
C LEU A 9 -3.86 -4.38 8.47
N SER A 10 -2.57 -4.73 8.50
CA SER A 10 -2.11 -6.11 8.43
C SER A 10 -1.67 -6.58 9.80
N PHE A 11 -2.39 -7.55 10.36
CA PHE A 11 -2.14 -8.07 11.69
C PHE A 11 -1.09 -9.19 11.65
N LYS A 12 -0.03 -9.07 12.46
CA LYS A 12 1.05 -10.08 12.52
C LYS A 12 0.65 -11.26 13.37
N VAL A 13 0.51 -12.43 12.74
CA VAL A 13 0.08 -13.68 13.41
C VAL A 13 1.17 -14.76 13.51
N LYS A 14 2.37 -14.52 12.96
CA LYS A 14 3.48 -15.50 13.01
C LYS A 14 3.79 -15.89 14.46
N GLY A 15 3.65 -17.20 14.74
CA GLY A 15 3.90 -17.76 16.07
C GLY A 15 2.85 -17.40 17.13
N LYS A 16 1.69 -16.88 16.69
CA LYS A 16 0.57 -16.54 17.58
C LYS A 16 -0.58 -17.51 17.41
N ARG A 17 -1.36 -17.68 18.47
CA ARG A 17 -2.55 -18.55 18.48
C ARG A 17 -3.75 -17.79 17.91
N ILE A 18 -4.49 -18.48 17.03
CA ILE A 18 -5.78 -18.03 16.49
C ILE A 18 -6.82 -19.05 16.92
N ILE A 19 -7.83 -18.61 17.63
CA ILE A 19 -8.89 -19.49 18.14
C ILE A 19 -10.13 -19.36 17.28
N ILE A 20 -10.72 -20.49 16.93
CA ILE A 20 -11.99 -20.60 16.23
C ILE A 20 -12.92 -21.44 17.08
N VAL A 21 -14.07 -20.87 17.44
CA VAL A 21 -15.12 -21.55 18.21
C VAL A 21 -16.26 -21.89 17.26
N GLY A 22 -16.49 -23.17 17.05
CA GLY A 22 -17.49 -23.73 16.15
C GLY A 22 -16.95 -24.95 15.40
N GLY A 23 -17.85 -25.85 14.98
CA GLY A 23 -17.53 -27.13 14.36
C GLY A 23 -18.18 -27.37 13.00
N ASP A 24 -18.85 -26.39 12.44
CA ASP A 24 -19.63 -26.43 11.22
C ASP A 24 -18.90 -25.82 10.00
N ASP A 25 -19.62 -25.63 8.90
CA ASP A 25 -19.10 -25.02 7.67
C ASP A 25 -18.67 -23.56 7.84
N GLU A 26 -19.29 -22.79 8.76
CA GLU A 26 -18.89 -21.41 9.02
C GLU A 26 -17.53 -21.36 9.73
N ALA A 27 -17.30 -22.24 10.69
CA ALA A 27 -16.00 -22.43 11.31
C ALA A 27 -14.96 -22.87 10.28
N LEU A 28 -15.31 -23.80 9.39
CA LEU A 28 -14.44 -24.27 8.30
C LEU A 28 -14.06 -23.13 7.33
N ASN A 29 -15.00 -22.24 7.02
CA ASN A 29 -14.71 -21.05 6.19
C ASN A 29 -13.68 -20.13 6.87
N LYS A 30 -13.74 -19.97 8.19
CA LYS A 30 -12.73 -19.21 8.94
C LYS A 30 -11.38 -19.93 8.96
N VAL A 31 -11.36 -21.24 9.13
CA VAL A 31 -10.13 -22.05 9.03
C VAL A 31 -9.48 -21.90 7.66
N ARG A 32 -10.24 -22.02 6.56
CA ARG A 32 -9.75 -21.81 5.19
C ARG A 32 -9.10 -20.42 4.99
N LEU A 33 -9.65 -19.39 5.63
CA LEU A 33 -9.12 -18.04 5.57
C LEU A 33 -7.79 -17.92 6.31
N VAL A 34 -7.73 -18.36 7.58
CA VAL A 34 -6.56 -18.16 8.43
C VAL A 34 -5.44 -19.18 8.18
N SER A 35 -5.74 -20.35 7.58
CA SER A 35 -4.74 -21.35 7.18
C SER A 35 -3.75 -20.87 6.11
N LYS A 36 -4.05 -19.76 5.45
CA LYS A 36 -3.12 -19.07 4.54
C LYS A 36 -2.03 -18.27 5.28
N THR A 37 -2.07 -18.24 6.58
CA THR A 37 -1.12 -17.53 7.45
C THR A 37 -0.23 -18.50 8.23
N THR A 38 0.77 -17.97 8.92
CA THR A 38 1.68 -18.74 9.77
C THR A 38 1.25 -18.76 11.26
N GLY A 39 0.00 -18.41 11.54
CA GLY A 39 -0.58 -18.53 12.89
C GLY A 39 -0.87 -19.98 13.26
N SER A 40 -0.83 -20.30 14.54
CA SER A 40 -1.27 -21.58 15.09
C SER A 40 -2.79 -21.56 15.24
N ILE A 41 -3.49 -22.47 14.58
CA ILE A 41 -4.95 -22.51 14.56
C ILE A 41 -5.42 -23.57 15.56
N GLU A 42 -6.31 -23.16 16.47
CA GLU A 42 -6.97 -24.03 17.43
C GLU A 42 -8.49 -23.90 17.28
N ILE A 43 -9.15 -25.04 17.12
CA ILE A 43 -10.61 -25.13 16.91
C ILE A 43 -11.22 -25.78 18.14
N TYR A 44 -12.23 -25.15 18.69
CA TYR A 44 -12.99 -25.66 19.85
C TYR A 44 -14.45 -25.80 19.47
N ALA A 45 -14.96 -27.03 19.56
CA ALA A 45 -16.37 -27.35 19.37
C ALA A 45 -16.78 -28.60 20.15
N SER A 46 -17.93 -28.58 20.79
CA SER A 46 -18.52 -29.77 21.43
C SER A 46 -19.09 -30.75 20.41
N HIS A 47 -19.39 -30.27 19.20
CA HIS A 47 -19.88 -31.05 18.09
C HIS A 47 -19.17 -30.64 16.82
N ILE A 48 -18.64 -31.62 16.09
CA ILE A 48 -17.86 -31.36 14.88
C ILE A 48 -18.59 -31.99 13.70
N GLU A 49 -19.06 -31.16 12.78
CA GLU A 49 -19.77 -31.56 11.56
C GLU A 49 -18.88 -31.44 10.32
N ALA A 50 -18.01 -30.40 10.28
CA ALA A 50 -17.14 -30.16 9.17
C ALA A 50 -15.82 -30.94 9.23
N ASP A 51 -15.22 -31.24 8.09
CA ASP A 51 -13.92 -31.89 8.00
C ASP A 51 -12.76 -30.88 8.00
N PHE A 52 -12.02 -30.81 9.09
CA PHE A 52 -10.84 -29.96 9.27
C PHE A 52 -9.51 -30.67 8.95
N SER A 53 -9.52 -31.96 8.57
CA SER A 53 -8.32 -32.80 8.45
C SER A 53 -7.31 -32.29 7.39
N SER A 54 -7.77 -31.55 6.40
CA SER A 54 -6.92 -30.97 5.36
C SER A 54 -6.18 -29.69 5.75
N PHE A 55 -6.39 -29.19 6.98
CA PHE A 55 -5.81 -27.93 7.44
C PHE A 55 -4.82 -28.14 8.59
N PRO A 56 -3.77 -27.30 8.69
CA PRO A 56 -2.82 -27.36 9.81
C PRO A 56 -3.43 -26.72 11.06
N ALA A 57 -4.45 -27.36 11.64
CA ALA A 57 -5.18 -26.88 12.79
C ALA A 57 -5.25 -27.97 13.88
N THR A 58 -5.22 -27.55 15.14
CA THR A 58 -5.48 -28.44 16.28
C THR A 58 -6.96 -28.40 16.61
N VAL A 59 -7.62 -29.54 16.55
CA VAL A 59 -9.06 -29.66 16.82
C VAL A 59 -9.27 -30.22 18.24
N HIS A 60 -9.97 -29.45 19.03
CA HIS A 60 -10.38 -29.81 20.38
C HIS A 60 -11.89 -30.15 20.38
N ASN A 61 -12.23 -31.45 20.44
CA ASN A 61 -13.61 -31.89 20.48
C ASN A 61 -14.18 -31.70 21.91
N ARG A 62 -14.33 -30.48 22.33
CA ARG A 62 -14.91 -30.03 23.60
C ARG A 62 -15.29 -28.56 23.54
N ALA A 63 -16.15 -28.13 24.45
CA ALA A 63 -16.46 -26.73 24.64
C ALA A 63 -15.19 -25.91 24.98
N VAL A 64 -15.12 -24.69 24.47
CA VAL A 64 -14.07 -23.71 24.82
C VAL A 64 -14.29 -23.25 26.27
N THR A 65 -13.20 -22.97 26.97
CA THR A 65 -13.21 -22.38 28.32
C THR A 65 -12.53 -21.02 28.32
N ALA A 66 -12.75 -20.24 29.37
CA ALA A 66 -12.08 -18.95 29.55
C ALA A 66 -10.53 -19.06 29.49
N GLY A 67 -9.98 -20.15 30.05
CA GLY A 67 -8.54 -20.39 30.04
C GLY A 67 -7.96 -20.64 28.64
N ASP A 68 -8.74 -21.18 27.72
CA ASP A 68 -8.30 -21.41 26.33
C ASP A 68 -8.10 -20.12 25.57
N ILE A 69 -8.88 -19.08 25.86
CA ILE A 69 -8.83 -17.78 25.19
C ILE A 69 -7.58 -17.00 25.58
N ALA A 70 -7.05 -17.22 26.77
CA ALA A 70 -5.89 -16.48 27.26
C ALA A 70 -4.67 -16.64 26.35
N GLY A 71 -4.07 -15.50 25.94
CA GLY A 71 -2.90 -15.45 25.05
C GLY A 71 -3.19 -15.69 23.57
N ALA A 72 -4.46 -15.79 23.16
CA ALA A 72 -4.82 -15.78 21.75
C ALA A 72 -4.54 -14.41 21.14
N ALA A 73 -4.23 -14.38 19.85
CA ALA A 73 -4.04 -13.14 19.11
C ALA A 73 -5.32 -12.68 18.42
N LEU A 74 -6.16 -13.63 18.01
CA LEU A 74 -7.46 -13.40 17.38
C LEU A 74 -8.42 -14.50 17.82
N VAL A 75 -9.69 -14.15 17.99
CA VAL A 75 -10.77 -15.09 18.26
C VAL A 75 -11.87 -14.93 17.21
N PHE A 76 -12.27 -16.06 16.62
CA PHE A 76 -13.44 -16.16 15.75
C PHE A 76 -14.50 -17.00 16.44
N VAL A 77 -15.73 -16.52 16.45
CA VAL A 77 -16.88 -17.26 16.95
C VAL A 77 -17.83 -17.51 15.79
N ALA A 78 -18.02 -18.78 15.44
CA ALA A 78 -18.80 -19.24 14.30
C ALA A 78 -19.98 -20.15 14.72
N GLU A 79 -20.35 -20.14 15.99
CA GLU A 79 -21.50 -20.85 16.50
C GLU A 79 -22.26 -20.04 17.56
N GLU A 80 -23.51 -20.38 17.80
CA GLU A 80 -24.29 -19.86 18.92
C GLU A 80 -24.39 -20.95 20.01
N SER A 81 -23.69 -20.76 21.13
CA SER A 81 -23.70 -21.69 22.25
C SER A 81 -23.33 -20.99 23.56
N PRO A 82 -23.61 -21.56 24.72
CA PRO A 82 -23.11 -21.04 25.99
C PRO A 82 -21.57 -20.92 26.03
N ALA A 83 -20.86 -21.82 25.35
CA ALA A 83 -19.41 -21.79 25.25
C ALA A 83 -18.94 -20.62 24.37
N ALA A 84 -19.65 -20.31 23.28
CA ALA A 84 -19.40 -19.16 22.45
C ALA A 84 -19.54 -17.86 23.26
N GLU A 85 -20.52 -17.73 24.12
CA GLU A 85 -20.67 -16.54 24.99
C GLU A 85 -19.50 -16.40 25.96
N ILE A 86 -18.98 -17.51 26.52
CA ILE A 86 -17.78 -17.50 27.37
C ILE A 86 -16.59 -16.97 26.56
N ALA A 87 -16.42 -17.44 25.33
CA ALA A 87 -15.32 -16.96 24.44
C ALA A 87 -15.42 -15.46 24.14
N LYS A 88 -16.63 -14.98 23.81
CA LYS A 88 -16.88 -13.56 23.55
C LYS A 88 -16.55 -12.69 24.77
N LEU A 89 -17.07 -13.05 25.94
CA LEU A 89 -16.85 -12.33 27.18
C LEU A 89 -15.37 -12.27 27.55
N GLU A 90 -14.69 -13.42 27.44
CA GLU A 90 -13.28 -13.49 27.80
C GLU A 90 -12.37 -12.77 26.81
N ALA A 91 -12.63 -12.86 25.50
CA ALA A 91 -11.90 -12.09 24.50
C ALA A 91 -12.01 -10.58 24.77
N ARG A 92 -13.22 -10.09 25.04
CA ARG A 92 -13.45 -8.67 25.40
C ARG A 92 -12.74 -8.29 26.70
N ARG A 93 -12.81 -9.13 27.73
CA ARG A 93 -12.13 -8.89 29.02
C ARG A 93 -10.62 -8.76 28.87
N LEU A 94 -10.03 -9.56 27.97
CA LEU A 94 -8.59 -9.59 27.71
C LEU A 94 -8.13 -8.61 26.63
N GLY A 95 -9.05 -7.89 25.98
CA GLY A 95 -8.76 -7.00 24.86
C GLY A 95 -8.24 -7.74 23.61
N ILE A 96 -8.65 -8.99 23.43
CA ILE A 96 -8.29 -9.80 22.26
C ILE A 96 -9.30 -9.53 21.15
N PRO A 97 -8.85 -9.14 19.94
CA PRO A 97 -9.75 -8.85 18.83
C PRO A 97 -10.66 -10.03 18.50
N LEU A 98 -11.96 -9.74 18.40
CA LEU A 98 -13.04 -10.70 18.23
C LEU A 98 -13.75 -10.49 16.88
N ASN A 99 -14.06 -11.59 16.19
CA ASN A 99 -14.96 -11.61 15.05
C ASN A 99 -16.07 -12.64 15.31
N VAL A 100 -17.31 -12.20 15.31
CA VAL A 100 -18.50 -13.04 15.43
C VAL A 100 -19.15 -13.15 14.06
N VAL A 101 -19.31 -14.38 13.57
CA VAL A 101 -19.86 -14.63 12.23
C VAL A 101 -21.32 -14.13 12.19
N ASP A 102 -21.64 -13.42 11.13
CA ASP A 102 -22.97 -12.83 10.85
C ASP A 102 -23.52 -11.85 11.89
N VAL A 103 -22.68 -11.42 12.86
CA VAL A 103 -23.06 -10.42 13.87
C VAL A 103 -22.08 -9.23 13.84
N PRO A 104 -22.17 -8.33 12.85
CA PRO A 104 -21.24 -7.21 12.69
C PRO A 104 -21.09 -6.31 13.93
N ALA A 105 -22.19 -6.12 14.66
CA ALA A 105 -22.20 -5.29 15.88
C ALA A 105 -21.34 -5.85 17.03
N GLU A 106 -20.99 -7.14 16.99
CA GLU A 106 -20.14 -7.79 17.98
C GLU A 106 -18.68 -7.95 17.51
N CYS A 107 -18.35 -7.49 16.30
CA CYS A 107 -17.02 -7.62 15.71
C CYS A 107 -16.12 -6.43 16.02
N ASP A 108 -14.89 -6.69 16.48
CA ASP A 108 -13.83 -5.69 16.56
C ASP A 108 -13.11 -5.49 15.21
N PHE A 109 -13.23 -6.47 14.30
CA PHE A 109 -12.64 -6.40 12.96
C PHE A 109 -13.46 -7.22 11.96
N TYR A 110 -13.37 -6.84 10.69
CA TYR A 110 -13.96 -7.58 9.57
C TYR A 110 -12.91 -8.36 8.79
N THR A 111 -13.32 -9.48 8.19
CA THR A 111 -12.48 -10.25 7.27
C THR A 111 -12.70 -9.78 5.84
N PRO A 112 -11.70 -9.12 5.21
CA PRO A 112 -11.84 -8.61 3.85
C PRO A 112 -11.82 -9.72 2.80
N SER A 113 -12.28 -9.42 1.59
CA SER A 113 -11.97 -10.23 0.42
C SER A 113 -10.48 -10.10 0.07
N ILE A 114 -9.77 -11.22 -0.12
CA ILE A 114 -8.33 -11.23 -0.25
C ILE A 114 -7.92 -11.75 -1.63
N VAL A 115 -7.05 -11.01 -2.34
CA VAL A 115 -6.24 -11.52 -3.44
C VAL A 115 -4.88 -11.91 -2.87
N ASP A 116 -4.60 -13.20 -2.90
CA ASP A 116 -3.38 -13.77 -2.33
C ASP A 116 -2.35 -14.05 -3.44
N ARG A 117 -1.22 -13.37 -3.35
CA ARG A 117 -0.01 -13.56 -4.16
C ARG A 117 1.20 -13.53 -3.24
N ALA A 118 1.14 -14.25 -2.11
CA ALA A 118 2.13 -14.21 -1.03
C ALA A 118 3.57 -14.00 -1.50
N PRO A 119 4.33 -13.09 -0.89
CA PRO A 119 3.97 -12.25 0.27
C PRO A 119 3.17 -10.97 -0.08
N LEU A 120 2.81 -10.75 -1.35
CA LEU A 120 1.91 -9.66 -1.75
C LEU A 120 0.46 -10.06 -1.44
N THR A 121 -0.27 -9.19 -0.76
CA THR A 121 -1.69 -9.38 -0.45
C THR A 121 -2.45 -8.09 -0.75
N VAL A 122 -3.62 -8.23 -1.40
CA VAL A 122 -4.58 -7.12 -1.56
C VAL A 122 -5.84 -7.47 -0.77
N ALA A 123 -6.20 -6.62 0.18
CA ALA A 123 -7.39 -6.75 1.00
C ALA A 123 -8.45 -5.72 0.58
N ILE A 124 -9.68 -6.17 0.34
CA ILE A 124 -10.79 -5.34 -0.14
C ILE A 124 -11.90 -5.43 0.89
N SER A 125 -12.17 -4.33 1.57
CA SER A 125 -13.22 -4.21 2.57
C SER A 125 -14.31 -3.25 2.08
N THR A 126 -15.55 -3.57 2.42
CA THR A 126 -16.73 -2.68 2.25
C THR A 126 -17.41 -2.44 3.61
N GLU A 127 -16.66 -2.58 4.71
CA GLU A 127 -17.15 -2.45 6.10
C GLU A 127 -18.35 -3.36 6.43
N GLY A 128 -18.53 -4.43 5.63
CA GLY A 128 -19.67 -5.35 5.76
C GLY A 128 -20.87 -5.02 4.87
N ASP A 129 -20.95 -3.81 4.30
CA ASP A 129 -22.14 -3.31 3.60
C ASP A 129 -22.38 -3.99 2.25
N ALA A 130 -21.31 -4.36 1.51
CA ALA A 130 -21.45 -4.84 0.14
C ALA A 130 -20.49 -6.01 -0.19
N PRO A 131 -20.69 -7.22 0.37
CA PRO A 131 -19.80 -8.36 0.15
C PRO A 131 -19.74 -8.81 -1.31
N VAL A 132 -20.83 -8.66 -2.06
CA VAL A 132 -20.86 -8.96 -3.50
C VAL A 132 -19.95 -8.00 -4.28
N LEU A 133 -19.96 -6.70 -3.96
CA LEU A 133 -19.08 -5.72 -4.59
C LEU A 133 -17.61 -6.04 -4.29
N ALA A 134 -17.27 -6.34 -3.04
CA ALA A 134 -15.92 -6.74 -2.65
C ALA A 134 -15.43 -7.98 -3.43
N ARG A 135 -16.30 -8.96 -3.67
CA ARG A 135 -16.00 -10.14 -4.47
C ARG A 135 -15.75 -9.80 -5.95
N LEU A 136 -16.57 -8.93 -6.56
CA LEU A 136 -16.40 -8.51 -7.95
C LEU A 136 -15.09 -7.73 -8.15
N VAL A 137 -14.80 -6.78 -7.26
CA VAL A 137 -13.54 -6.01 -7.29
C VAL A 137 -12.35 -6.95 -7.07
N ARG A 138 -12.44 -7.92 -6.17
CA ARG A 138 -11.43 -8.96 -5.99
C ARG A 138 -11.14 -9.68 -7.30
N ALA A 139 -12.17 -10.16 -8.02
CA ALA A 139 -12.00 -10.88 -9.28
C ALA A 139 -11.29 -10.03 -10.35
N GLN A 140 -11.61 -8.73 -10.43
CA GLN A 140 -10.94 -7.81 -11.34
C GLN A 140 -9.44 -7.64 -10.99
N ILE A 141 -9.12 -7.43 -9.73
CA ILE A 141 -7.73 -7.29 -9.28
C ILE A 141 -6.97 -8.60 -9.46
N GLU A 142 -7.59 -9.75 -9.21
CA GLU A 142 -6.99 -11.06 -9.39
C GLU A 142 -6.61 -11.33 -10.85
N ALA A 143 -7.41 -10.85 -11.82
CA ALA A 143 -7.11 -10.92 -13.25
C ALA A 143 -5.97 -9.98 -13.67
N LEU A 144 -5.80 -8.84 -12.99
CA LEU A 144 -4.73 -7.88 -13.29
C LEU A 144 -3.37 -8.29 -12.72
N LEU A 145 -3.34 -8.99 -11.59
CA LEU A 145 -2.11 -9.37 -10.92
C LEU A 145 -1.56 -10.70 -11.43
N ALA A 146 -0.41 -10.65 -12.09
CA ALA A 146 0.27 -11.86 -12.55
C ALA A 146 0.54 -12.84 -11.39
N PRO A 147 0.35 -14.17 -11.59
CA PRO A 147 0.56 -15.17 -10.53
C PRO A 147 1.99 -15.14 -9.92
N GLY A 148 2.98 -14.72 -10.69
CA GLY A 148 4.39 -14.66 -10.27
C GLY A 148 4.79 -13.42 -9.50
N ILE A 149 3.92 -12.41 -9.33
CA ILE A 149 4.31 -11.12 -8.71
C ILE A 149 4.79 -11.28 -7.26
N GLY A 150 4.26 -12.26 -6.53
CA GLY A 150 4.72 -12.58 -5.18
C GLY A 150 6.19 -13.02 -5.12
N LYS A 151 6.68 -13.72 -6.14
CA LYS A 151 8.10 -14.12 -6.21
C LYS A 151 9.02 -12.90 -6.29
N ILE A 152 8.61 -11.86 -7.02
CA ILE A 152 9.35 -10.60 -7.11
C ILE A 152 9.36 -9.90 -5.73
N ALA A 153 8.24 -9.87 -5.05
CA ALA A 153 8.15 -9.30 -3.71
C ALA A 153 9.03 -10.07 -2.69
N ALA A 154 9.05 -11.40 -2.76
CA ALA A 154 9.92 -12.24 -1.93
C ALA A 154 11.41 -11.99 -2.22
N LEU A 155 11.79 -11.91 -3.51
CA LEU A 155 13.14 -11.60 -3.94
C LEU A 155 13.61 -10.23 -3.42
N ALA A 156 12.77 -9.20 -3.59
CA ALA A 156 13.04 -7.86 -3.08
C ALA A 156 13.26 -7.85 -1.56
N GLY A 157 12.41 -8.58 -0.82
CA GLY A 157 12.53 -8.75 0.63
C GLY A 157 13.83 -9.44 1.04
N GLY A 158 14.24 -10.50 0.32
CA GLY A 158 15.48 -11.24 0.58
C GLY A 158 16.75 -10.42 0.35
N LEU A 159 16.70 -9.47 -0.59
CA LEU A 159 17.81 -8.59 -0.91
C LEU A 159 17.96 -7.37 0.02
N ARG A 160 17.00 -7.12 0.91
CA ARG A 160 16.95 -5.88 1.72
C ARG A 160 18.28 -5.56 2.42
N HIS A 161 18.79 -6.46 3.22
CA HIS A 161 20.03 -6.22 3.98
C HIS A 161 21.24 -5.98 3.07
N LYS A 162 21.32 -6.70 1.95
CA LYS A 162 22.41 -6.54 0.98
C LYS A 162 22.33 -5.20 0.27
N VAL A 163 21.11 -4.77 -0.10
CA VAL A 163 20.86 -3.45 -0.70
C VAL A 163 21.21 -2.34 0.28
N GLU A 164 20.81 -2.44 1.54
CA GLU A 164 21.12 -1.46 2.59
C GLU A 164 22.62 -1.33 2.85
N SER A 165 23.37 -2.44 2.75
CA SER A 165 24.81 -2.42 2.96
C SER A 165 25.63 -1.86 1.79
N LEU A 166 25.14 -2.02 0.55
CA LEU A 166 25.85 -1.61 -0.67
C LEU A 166 25.40 -0.25 -1.22
N ILE A 167 24.14 0.09 -1.03
CA ILE A 167 23.56 1.35 -1.53
C ILE A 167 23.14 2.22 -0.35
N HIS A 168 23.94 3.22 0.00
CA HIS A 168 23.65 4.08 1.15
C HIS A 168 22.60 5.16 0.84
N ASP A 169 22.54 5.62 -0.41
CA ASP A 169 21.56 6.61 -0.83
C ASP A 169 20.15 6.04 -0.99
N GLY A 170 19.15 6.70 -0.36
CA GLY A 170 17.76 6.26 -0.37
C GLY A 170 17.10 6.33 -1.74
N ALA A 171 17.48 7.31 -2.59
CA ALA A 171 16.95 7.43 -3.94
C ALA A 171 17.50 6.31 -4.85
N ALA A 172 18.78 5.98 -4.72
CA ALA A 172 19.41 4.88 -5.46
C ALA A 172 18.79 3.52 -5.06
N ARG A 173 18.52 3.29 -3.76
CA ARG A 173 17.82 2.09 -3.30
C ARG A 173 16.43 1.96 -3.91
N ARG A 174 15.65 3.05 -3.95
CA ARG A 174 14.32 3.04 -4.59
C ARG A 174 14.41 2.68 -6.06
N ARG A 175 15.34 3.28 -6.81
CA ARG A 175 15.53 2.97 -8.24
C ARG A 175 15.90 1.52 -8.47
N PHE A 176 16.77 0.95 -7.63
CA PHE A 176 17.07 -0.47 -7.68
C PHE A 176 15.81 -1.32 -7.56
N TYR A 177 14.95 -1.04 -6.56
CA TYR A 177 13.71 -1.80 -6.39
C TYR A 177 12.69 -1.54 -7.51
N GLU A 178 12.60 -0.32 -8.04
CA GLU A 178 11.77 0.00 -9.22
C GLU A 178 12.21 -0.82 -10.43
N ASP A 179 13.50 -0.84 -10.72
CA ASP A 179 14.07 -1.61 -11.83
C ASP A 179 13.87 -3.11 -11.64
N LEU A 180 14.09 -3.62 -10.42
CA LEU A 180 13.86 -5.03 -10.08
C LEU A 180 12.41 -5.47 -10.32
N VAL A 181 11.44 -4.62 -9.98
CA VAL A 181 10.01 -4.92 -10.13
C VAL A 181 9.53 -4.74 -11.56
N THR A 182 10.04 -3.76 -12.30
CA THR A 182 9.57 -3.40 -13.65
C THR A 182 10.25 -4.15 -14.78
N ARG A 183 11.38 -4.83 -14.53
CA ARG A 183 12.15 -5.59 -15.51
C ARG A 183 12.06 -7.10 -15.25
N PRO A 184 11.04 -7.79 -15.76
CA PRO A 184 10.88 -9.23 -15.54
C PRO A 184 12.11 -10.02 -15.97
N GLY A 185 12.62 -10.90 -15.10
CA GLY A 185 13.76 -11.76 -15.40
C GLY A 185 15.14 -11.12 -15.33
N VAL A 186 15.24 -9.87 -14.81
CA VAL A 186 16.54 -9.24 -14.59
C VAL A 186 17.34 -10.02 -13.55
N ASP A 187 18.65 -10.13 -13.77
CA ASP A 187 19.57 -10.64 -12.76
C ASP A 187 19.70 -9.61 -11.63
N ALA A 188 19.11 -9.94 -10.49
CA ALA A 188 19.03 -9.05 -9.35
C ALA A 188 20.42 -8.72 -8.75
N GLU A 189 21.39 -9.64 -8.84
CA GLU A 189 22.75 -9.41 -8.34
C GLU A 189 23.51 -8.47 -9.27
N ALA A 190 23.42 -8.67 -10.58
CA ALA A 190 24.02 -7.78 -11.56
C ALA A 190 23.41 -6.36 -11.49
N LEU A 191 22.06 -6.29 -11.34
CA LEU A 191 21.37 -5.03 -11.15
C LEU A 191 21.82 -4.30 -9.87
N LEU A 192 22.00 -5.04 -8.76
CA LEU A 192 22.47 -4.48 -7.50
C LEU A 192 23.88 -3.91 -7.62
N ALA A 193 24.80 -4.65 -8.27
CA ALA A 193 26.14 -4.19 -8.51
C ALA A 193 26.16 -2.89 -9.34
N GLN A 194 25.37 -2.84 -10.42
CA GLN A 194 25.22 -1.66 -11.25
C GLN A 194 24.75 -0.42 -10.45
N HIS A 195 23.72 -0.58 -9.62
CA HIS A 195 23.21 0.53 -8.80
C HIS A 195 24.15 0.93 -7.66
N ALA A 196 24.94 0.00 -7.13
CA ALA A 196 25.96 0.31 -6.13
C ALA A 196 27.11 1.16 -6.71
N GLU A 197 27.50 0.91 -7.98
CA GLU A 197 28.54 1.67 -8.67
C GLU A 197 28.05 3.03 -9.15
N THR A 198 26.85 3.11 -9.73
CA THR A 198 26.32 4.34 -10.37
C THR A 198 25.68 5.32 -9.39
N GLY A 199 25.37 4.89 -8.17
CA GLY A 199 24.68 5.71 -7.18
C GLY A 199 23.27 6.15 -7.62
N ALA A 200 22.84 7.34 -7.19
CA ALA A 200 21.54 7.88 -7.53
C ALA A 200 21.35 8.22 -9.02
N GLY A 201 22.41 8.25 -9.82
CA GLY A 201 22.38 8.67 -11.20
C GLY A 201 21.97 10.14 -11.37
N GLN A 202 21.79 10.59 -12.60
CA GLN A 202 21.25 11.93 -12.86
C GLN A 202 19.76 12.00 -12.58
N GLY A 203 19.31 13.07 -11.90
CA GLY A 203 17.92 13.38 -11.70
C GLY A 203 17.22 13.75 -13.01
N VAL A 204 15.91 13.75 -12.99
CA VAL A 204 15.05 14.17 -14.09
C VAL A 204 13.97 15.10 -13.57
N VAL A 205 13.59 16.08 -14.39
CA VAL A 205 12.48 16.99 -14.05
C VAL A 205 11.34 16.81 -15.06
N TRP A 206 10.16 16.54 -14.55
CA TRP A 206 8.94 16.47 -15.34
C TRP A 206 8.11 17.73 -15.12
N LEU A 207 7.93 18.51 -16.18
CA LEU A 207 7.07 19.69 -16.19
C LEU A 207 5.65 19.23 -16.53
N ILE A 208 4.81 19.09 -15.52
CA ILE A 208 3.52 18.43 -15.62
C ILE A 208 2.38 19.44 -15.53
N GLY A 209 1.46 19.42 -16.50
CA GLY A 209 0.20 20.13 -16.43
C GLY A 209 -0.81 19.45 -15.53
N ALA A 210 -1.28 20.18 -14.52
CA ALA A 210 -2.30 19.72 -13.58
C ALA A 210 -3.74 19.86 -14.11
N GLY A 211 -3.91 20.42 -15.31
CA GLY A 211 -5.24 20.73 -15.82
C GLY A 211 -5.93 21.83 -15.01
N PRO A 212 -7.27 21.97 -15.15
CA PRO A 212 -8.04 23.01 -14.46
C PRO A 212 -8.30 22.70 -12.98
N GLY A 213 -7.91 21.52 -12.50
CA GLY A 213 -7.96 21.17 -11.08
C GLY A 213 -8.80 19.95 -10.72
N ALA A 214 -9.58 19.38 -11.63
CA ALA A 214 -10.26 18.12 -11.41
C ALA A 214 -9.30 16.94 -11.63
N GLU A 215 -9.34 15.95 -10.75
CA GLU A 215 -8.43 14.80 -10.74
C GLU A 215 -8.56 13.95 -12.01
N ASP A 216 -9.77 13.78 -12.53
CA ASP A 216 -10.11 13.03 -13.74
C ASP A 216 -9.68 13.72 -15.05
N LEU A 217 -9.28 15.00 -14.98
CA LEU A 217 -8.70 15.76 -16.10
C LEU A 217 -7.17 15.72 -16.14
N LEU A 218 -6.56 15.01 -15.21
CA LEU A 218 -5.13 14.73 -15.26
C LEU A 218 -4.84 13.69 -16.34
N THR A 219 -3.82 13.95 -17.19
CA THR A 219 -3.45 12.94 -18.18
C THR A 219 -2.91 11.67 -17.52
N LEU A 220 -3.13 10.50 -18.12
CA LEU A 220 -2.61 9.23 -17.61
C LEU A 220 -1.07 9.25 -17.46
N ARG A 221 -0.37 10.00 -18.32
CA ARG A 221 1.08 10.16 -18.22
C ARG A 221 1.46 10.98 -17.00
N ALA A 222 0.76 12.09 -16.76
CA ALA A 222 0.96 12.93 -15.58
C ALA A 222 0.77 12.12 -14.30
N GLN A 223 -0.30 11.35 -14.19
CA GLN A 223 -0.59 10.48 -13.04
C GLN A 223 0.55 9.48 -12.79
N ARG A 224 1.02 8.80 -13.85
CA ARG A 224 2.12 7.83 -13.72
C ARG A 224 3.42 8.46 -13.24
N LEU A 225 3.75 9.66 -13.74
CA LEU A 225 4.97 10.36 -13.35
C LEU A 225 4.88 10.93 -11.93
N LEU A 226 3.71 11.42 -11.51
CA LEU A 226 3.47 11.81 -10.12
C LEU A 226 3.69 10.65 -9.14
N GLN A 227 3.26 9.44 -9.52
CA GLN A 227 3.50 8.23 -8.71
C GLN A 227 4.98 7.78 -8.69
N GLN A 228 5.82 8.31 -9.56
CA GLN A 228 7.25 7.99 -9.62
C GLN A 228 8.12 9.11 -9.02
N ALA A 229 7.56 10.29 -8.76
CA ALA A 229 8.29 11.44 -8.28
C ALA A 229 8.82 11.24 -6.86
N ASP A 230 10.07 11.64 -6.62
CA ASP A 230 10.65 11.77 -5.28
C ASP A 230 10.22 13.08 -4.62
N VAL A 231 10.05 14.13 -5.45
CA VAL A 231 9.64 15.47 -5.00
C VAL A 231 8.59 16.03 -5.96
N ILE A 232 7.52 16.57 -5.39
CA ILE A 232 6.47 17.30 -6.12
C ILE A 232 6.62 18.79 -5.80
N VAL A 233 7.09 19.57 -6.76
CA VAL A 233 7.17 21.04 -6.67
C VAL A 233 5.96 21.63 -7.36
N HIS A 234 5.06 22.28 -6.64
CA HIS A 234 3.78 22.72 -7.18
C HIS A 234 3.47 24.19 -6.93
N ASP A 235 2.69 24.80 -7.81
CA ASP A 235 2.15 26.14 -7.62
C ASP A 235 0.96 26.13 -6.66
N GLN A 236 0.66 27.26 -6.05
CA GLN A 236 -0.49 27.44 -5.13
C GLN A 236 -1.85 27.13 -5.80
N LEU A 237 -1.95 27.32 -7.11
CA LEU A 237 -3.19 27.10 -7.87
C LEU A 237 -3.49 25.63 -8.13
N VAL A 238 -2.55 24.75 -7.88
CA VAL A 238 -2.77 23.30 -8.01
C VAL A 238 -3.53 22.81 -6.81
N PRO A 239 -4.72 22.19 -6.96
CA PRO A 239 -5.49 21.67 -5.85
C PRO A 239 -4.75 20.57 -5.09
N ALA A 240 -4.95 20.52 -3.76
CA ALA A 240 -4.36 19.51 -2.90
C ALA A 240 -4.68 18.08 -3.37
N ALA A 241 -5.92 17.82 -3.81
CA ALA A 241 -6.33 16.52 -4.31
C ALA A 241 -5.48 16.03 -5.49
N VAL A 242 -5.07 16.92 -6.40
CA VAL A 242 -4.17 16.56 -7.51
C VAL A 242 -2.73 16.31 -7.02
N VAL A 243 -2.25 17.07 -6.04
CA VAL A 243 -0.94 16.84 -5.42
C VAL A 243 -0.91 15.50 -4.69
N GLU A 244 -2.00 15.15 -4.00
CA GLU A 244 -2.18 13.90 -3.26
C GLU A 244 -2.29 12.66 -4.16
N MET A 245 -2.52 12.82 -5.48
CA MET A 245 -2.40 11.74 -6.46
C MET A 245 -0.95 11.27 -6.64
N GLY A 246 0.01 12.02 -6.16
CA GLY A 246 1.41 11.62 -6.11
C GLY A 246 1.68 10.50 -5.10
N ARG A 247 2.92 10.04 -5.08
CA ARG A 247 3.35 9.02 -4.12
C ARG A 247 3.28 9.56 -2.70
N ARG A 248 2.73 8.77 -1.77
CA ARG A 248 2.46 9.18 -0.37
C ARG A 248 3.72 9.67 0.38
N ASP A 249 4.89 9.11 0.04
CA ASP A 249 6.17 9.45 0.65
C ASP A 249 6.99 10.48 -0.17
N ALA A 250 6.43 11.03 -1.26
CA ALA A 250 7.07 12.10 -2.02
C ALA A 250 7.10 13.40 -1.18
N GLU A 251 8.24 14.07 -1.20
CA GLU A 251 8.37 15.41 -0.61
C GLU A 251 7.51 16.40 -1.40
N GLN A 252 6.70 17.21 -0.71
CA GLN A 252 5.85 18.22 -1.36
C GLN A 252 6.38 19.62 -1.05
N ILE A 253 6.63 20.42 -2.09
CA ILE A 253 7.15 21.79 -1.97
C ILE A 253 6.21 22.73 -2.74
N CYS A 254 5.47 23.57 -2.00
CA CYS A 254 4.68 24.64 -2.59
C CYS A 254 5.57 25.85 -2.87
N VAL A 255 5.65 26.28 -4.14
CA VAL A 255 6.42 27.47 -4.57
C VAL A 255 5.53 28.67 -4.89
N GLY A 256 4.22 28.55 -4.72
CA GLY A 256 3.26 29.61 -4.98
C GLY A 256 3.27 30.71 -3.91
N LYS A 257 2.56 31.81 -4.20
CA LYS A 257 2.38 32.94 -3.27
C LYS A 257 1.36 32.59 -2.18
N ALA A 258 1.79 32.20 -1.00
CA ALA A 258 0.91 32.15 0.17
C ALA A 258 0.81 33.53 0.85
N ARG A 259 -0.37 33.93 1.32
CA ARG A 259 -0.53 35.15 2.13
C ARG A 259 0.34 35.04 3.39
N GLY A 260 1.35 35.91 3.52
CA GLY A 260 2.20 35.98 4.72
C GLY A 260 3.52 35.17 4.67
N HIS A 261 3.82 34.45 3.60
CA HIS A 261 5.10 33.75 3.44
C HIS A 261 5.86 34.27 2.20
N HIS A 262 7.22 34.18 2.23
CA HIS A 262 8.05 34.56 1.12
C HIS A 262 7.71 33.76 -0.14
N SER A 263 7.24 34.47 -1.19
CA SER A 263 6.99 33.84 -2.48
C SER A 263 8.33 33.55 -3.17
N PHE A 264 8.48 32.34 -3.72
CA PHE A 264 9.61 32.02 -4.57
C PHE A 264 9.59 32.93 -5.83
N SER A 265 10.68 33.60 -6.10
CA SER A 265 10.89 34.19 -7.43
C SER A 265 11.12 33.09 -8.47
N GLN A 266 10.90 33.38 -9.76
CA GLN A 266 11.16 32.39 -10.81
C GLN A 266 12.62 31.90 -10.80
N ALA A 267 13.57 32.77 -10.51
CA ALA A 267 14.98 32.38 -10.36
C ALA A 267 15.21 31.38 -9.22
N GLN A 268 14.50 31.57 -8.09
CA GLN A 268 14.57 30.62 -6.97
C GLN A 268 13.93 29.28 -7.30
N ILE A 269 12.80 29.27 -8.05
CA ILE A 269 12.17 28.02 -8.53
C ILE A 269 13.14 27.28 -9.47
N ASN A 270 13.74 27.99 -10.42
CA ASN A 270 14.71 27.41 -11.35
C ASN A 270 15.90 26.80 -10.60
N THR A 271 16.44 27.52 -9.61
CA THR A 271 17.54 27.02 -8.76
C THR A 271 17.12 25.80 -7.96
N LEU A 272 15.91 25.80 -7.42
CA LEU A 272 15.38 24.67 -6.62
C LEU A 272 15.28 23.39 -7.47
N ILE A 273 14.65 23.46 -8.66
CA ILE A 273 14.48 22.26 -9.51
C ILE A 273 15.81 21.73 -10.04
N VAL A 274 16.75 22.62 -10.37
CA VAL A 274 18.11 22.26 -10.80
C VAL A 274 18.86 21.58 -9.64
N ARG A 275 18.79 22.12 -8.42
CA ARG A 275 19.40 21.52 -7.23
C ARG A 275 18.84 20.14 -6.95
N LEU A 276 17.52 19.98 -6.94
CA LEU A 276 16.86 18.69 -6.69
C LEU A 276 17.23 17.64 -7.75
N ALA A 277 17.32 18.05 -9.03
CA ALA A 277 17.81 17.18 -10.09
C ALA A 277 19.30 16.81 -9.88
N GLY A 278 20.12 17.77 -9.41
CA GLY A 278 21.52 17.53 -9.05
C GLY A 278 21.70 16.54 -7.91
N GLU A 279 20.76 16.51 -6.98
CA GLU A 279 20.66 15.49 -5.92
C GLU A 279 20.21 14.11 -6.45
N GLY A 280 20.05 13.95 -7.76
CA GLY A 280 19.61 12.71 -8.38
C GLY A 280 18.12 12.42 -8.23
N LYS A 281 17.28 13.38 -7.79
CA LYS A 281 15.86 13.17 -7.55
C LYS A 281 15.04 13.21 -8.86
N LYS A 282 13.95 12.44 -8.90
CA LYS A 282 12.88 12.55 -9.89
C LYS A 282 11.92 13.64 -9.42
N VAL A 283 11.91 14.77 -10.11
CA VAL A 283 11.15 15.97 -9.70
C VAL A 283 9.93 16.14 -10.60
N ALA A 284 8.73 16.09 -10.02
CA ALA A 284 7.50 16.50 -10.68
C ALA A 284 7.26 17.99 -10.41
N ARG A 285 7.48 18.85 -11.42
CA ARG A 285 7.10 20.26 -11.39
C ARG A 285 5.67 20.40 -11.88
N LEU A 286 4.72 20.51 -10.96
CA LEU A 286 3.29 20.50 -11.24
C LEU A 286 2.76 21.94 -11.38
N LYS A 287 2.14 22.24 -12.51
CA LYS A 287 1.66 23.58 -12.89
C LYS A 287 0.18 23.54 -13.22
N SER A 288 -0.60 24.53 -12.81
CA SER A 288 -2.01 24.63 -13.19
C SER A 288 -2.16 24.79 -14.71
N GLY A 289 -3.16 24.16 -15.31
CA GLY A 289 -3.37 24.12 -16.76
C GLY A 289 -2.29 23.32 -17.48
N ASP A 290 -1.84 23.86 -18.63
CA ASP A 290 -0.72 23.32 -19.41
C ASP A 290 0.58 24.08 -19.08
N PRO A 291 1.73 23.40 -18.89
CA PRO A 291 3.00 24.06 -18.54
C PRO A 291 3.47 25.09 -19.59
N MET A 292 3.15 24.86 -20.86
CA MET A 292 3.60 25.70 -21.97
C MET A 292 2.64 26.86 -22.25
N VAL A 293 1.43 26.85 -21.68
CA VAL A 293 0.44 27.93 -21.87
C VAL A 293 0.47 28.85 -20.64
N PHE A 294 1.05 30.02 -20.79
CA PHE A 294 1.24 31.05 -19.75
C PHE A 294 1.94 30.60 -18.47
N GLY A 295 2.53 29.38 -18.47
CA GLY A 295 3.13 28.73 -17.30
C GLY A 295 4.60 29.08 -17.02
N ARG A 296 5.25 29.92 -17.81
CA ARG A 296 6.68 30.27 -17.73
C ARG A 296 7.63 29.06 -17.76
N ALA A 297 7.15 27.92 -18.30
CA ALA A 297 7.95 26.70 -18.38
C ALA A 297 9.23 26.87 -19.20
N GLY A 298 9.25 27.79 -20.16
CA GLY A 298 10.43 28.08 -20.95
C GLY A 298 11.65 28.49 -20.12
N GLU A 299 11.47 29.28 -19.05
CA GLU A 299 12.56 29.69 -18.16
C GLU A 299 13.08 28.50 -17.30
N GLU A 300 12.17 27.62 -16.86
CA GLU A 300 12.50 26.40 -16.10
C GLU A 300 13.28 25.43 -17.02
N ILE A 301 12.82 25.24 -18.26
CA ILE A 301 13.47 24.42 -19.29
C ILE A 301 14.89 24.95 -19.62
N GLU A 302 15.04 26.26 -19.79
CA GLU A 302 16.34 26.86 -20.10
C GLU A 302 17.34 26.63 -18.96
N ALA A 303 16.89 26.77 -17.71
CA ALA A 303 17.72 26.49 -16.52
C ALA A 303 18.19 25.03 -16.47
N LEU A 304 17.27 24.09 -16.71
CA LEU A 304 17.58 22.64 -16.71
C LEU A 304 18.54 22.31 -17.87
N ARG A 305 18.32 22.85 -19.07
CA ARG A 305 19.17 22.62 -20.22
C ARG A 305 20.58 23.18 -20.01
N LYS A 306 20.71 24.37 -19.42
CA LYS A 306 22.00 24.95 -19.07
C LYS A 306 22.76 24.12 -18.03
N ALA A 307 22.02 23.50 -17.10
CA ALA A 307 22.59 22.64 -16.07
C ALA A 307 22.83 21.18 -16.53
N GLY A 308 22.43 20.81 -17.74
CA GLY A 308 22.64 19.48 -18.33
C GLY A 308 21.72 18.39 -17.81
N PHE A 309 20.58 18.75 -17.20
CA PHE A 309 19.63 17.77 -16.69
C PHE A 309 18.56 17.37 -17.71
N ALA A 310 18.18 16.09 -17.68
CA ALA A 310 17.07 15.58 -18.46
C ALA A 310 15.74 16.17 -17.96
N TYR A 311 14.87 16.53 -18.90
CA TYR A 311 13.52 16.99 -18.59
C TYR A 311 12.52 16.46 -19.61
N GLU A 312 11.27 16.41 -19.19
CA GLU A 312 10.15 16.05 -20.04
C GLU A 312 8.97 16.99 -19.78
N ILE A 313 8.26 17.35 -20.84
CA ILE A 313 7.05 18.18 -20.76
C ILE A 313 5.83 17.27 -20.94
N VAL A 314 4.93 17.34 -19.97
CA VAL A 314 3.68 16.58 -19.99
C VAL A 314 2.53 17.56 -20.06
N PRO A 315 1.77 17.56 -21.17
CA PRO A 315 0.68 18.51 -21.34
C PRO A 315 -0.42 18.32 -20.32
N GLY A 316 -1.13 19.40 -20.03
CA GLY A 316 -2.36 19.42 -19.23
C GLY A 316 -3.51 20.04 -20.02
N VAL A 317 -4.72 19.81 -19.56
CA VAL A 317 -5.92 20.50 -20.08
C VAL A 317 -5.85 21.97 -19.67
N SER A 318 -6.06 22.90 -20.62
CA SER A 318 -6.05 24.36 -20.40
C SER A 318 -7.45 24.93 -20.50
#